data_2a227f39fd7b316b613f723513bc04be
#
_entry.id   2a227f39fd7b316b613f723513bc04be
#
_cell.length_a   1.000
_cell.length_b   1.000
_cell.length_c   1.000
_cell.angle_alpha   90.00
_cell.angle_beta   90.00
_cell.angle_gamma   90.00
#
_symmetry.space_group_name_H-M   'P 1'
#
loop_
_entity.id
_entity.type
_entity.pdbx_description
1 polymer ?
#
loop_
_entity_poly.entity_id
_entity_poly.type
_entity_poly.pdbx_seq_one_letter_code
_entity_poly.pdbx_strand_id
1 'polypeptide(L)'
;MDATSSSTPIASMSNTNKKLYGVQFHPEVRHSEYGNDVLRNFVFHVCESAGDWTIENFIEQEMANIRSKVGDKKVLCALSGGVDSSVVAALIHKAIGDQLTCIFVDHGLLRKN
;
A
#
# COMPACT_ATOMS: atom_id res chain seq x y z
N MET A 1 -22.71 -13.01 15.58
CA MET A 1 -23.32 -12.09 14.60
C MET A 1 -23.40 -10.72 15.24
N ASP A 2 -22.77 -9.73 14.67
CA ASP A 2 -22.61 -8.41 15.31
C ASP A 2 -23.38 -7.31 14.56
N ALA A 3 -23.66 -7.50 13.27
CA ALA A 3 -24.45 -6.56 12.49
C ALA A 3 -25.25 -7.27 11.38
N THR A 4 -26.35 -6.62 10.99
CA THR A 4 -27.23 -7.00 9.87
C THR A 4 -27.47 -5.79 8.99
N SER A 5 -27.88 -6.03 7.73
CA SER A 5 -28.44 -5.00 6.85
C SER A 5 -29.75 -5.50 6.25
N SER A 6 -30.49 -4.61 5.55
CA SER A 6 -31.75 -4.97 4.88
C SER A 6 -31.59 -6.07 3.84
N SER A 7 -30.42 -6.21 3.24
CA SER A 7 -30.11 -7.20 2.19
C SER A 7 -29.16 -8.32 2.65
N THR A 8 -28.54 -8.18 3.82
CA THR A 8 -27.53 -9.12 4.31
C THR A 8 -27.83 -9.50 5.76
N PRO A 9 -28.36 -10.71 6.01
CA PRO A 9 -28.70 -11.16 7.37
C PRO A 9 -27.51 -11.20 8.32
N ILE A 10 -26.29 -11.40 7.79
CA ILE A 10 -25.04 -11.40 8.55
C ILE A 10 -24.08 -10.46 7.84
N ALA A 11 -24.07 -9.20 8.23
CA ALA A 11 -23.15 -8.20 7.68
C ALA A 11 -21.78 -8.21 8.38
N SER A 12 -21.73 -8.62 9.66
CA SER A 12 -20.48 -8.89 10.37
C SER A 12 -20.63 -10.02 11.40
N MET A 13 -19.51 -10.66 11.73
CA MET A 13 -19.43 -11.67 12.76
C MET A 13 -18.10 -11.59 13.49
N SER A 14 -18.08 -11.99 14.76
CA SER A 14 -16.84 -12.08 15.54
C SER A 14 -16.79 -13.33 16.43
N ASN A 15 -15.57 -13.69 16.76
CA ASN A 15 -15.24 -14.58 17.87
C ASN A 15 -14.14 -13.91 18.70
N THR A 16 -14.53 -13.20 19.73
CA THR A 16 -13.62 -12.40 20.56
C THR A 16 -12.57 -13.24 21.26
N ASN A 17 -12.93 -14.48 21.68
CA ASN A 17 -11.98 -15.39 22.35
C ASN A 17 -10.83 -15.81 21.42
N LYS A 18 -11.11 -15.91 20.12
CA LYS A 18 -10.10 -16.27 19.10
C LYS A 18 -9.57 -15.06 18.36
N LYS A 19 -9.99 -13.84 18.71
CA LYS A 19 -9.67 -12.59 18.00
C LYS A 19 -9.95 -12.68 16.49
N LEU A 20 -11.05 -13.33 16.08
CA LEU A 20 -11.48 -13.48 14.69
C LEU A 20 -12.65 -12.53 14.42
N TYR A 21 -12.52 -11.74 13.36
CA TYR A 21 -13.52 -10.76 12.94
C TYR A 21 -13.70 -10.84 11.43
N GLY A 22 -14.94 -10.78 10.98
CA GLY A 22 -15.28 -10.84 9.56
C GLY A 22 -16.39 -9.85 9.22
N VAL A 23 -16.28 -9.23 8.06
CA VAL A 23 -17.27 -8.33 7.49
C VAL A 23 -17.62 -8.74 6.05
N GLN A 24 -18.86 -8.50 5.62
CA GLN A 24 -19.35 -8.79 4.28
C GLN A 24 -19.28 -7.57 3.34
N PHE A 25 -18.84 -6.43 3.85
CA PHE A 25 -18.75 -5.17 3.11
C PHE A 25 -17.30 -4.71 3.04
N HIS A 26 -17.06 -3.68 2.23
CA HIS A 26 -15.76 -3.04 2.06
C HIS A 26 -15.65 -1.83 2.99
N PRO A 27 -14.99 -1.94 4.15
CA PRO A 27 -14.87 -0.80 5.07
C PRO A 27 -13.97 0.32 4.52
N GLU A 28 -13.07 0.02 3.58
CA GLU A 28 -12.13 0.98 2.99
C GLU A 28 -12.74 1.93 1.97
N VAL A 29 -13.95 1.65 1.47
CA VAL A 29 -14.56 2.50 0.44
C VAL A 29 -15.27 3.72 1.03
N ARG A 30 -15.32 4.82 0.26
CA ARG A 30 -15.86 6.12 0.71
C ARG A 30 -17.32 6.09 1.15
N HIS A 31 -18.14 5.18 0.64
CA HIS A 31 -19.57 5.07 1.00
C HIS A 31 -19.79 4.16 2.21
N SER A 32 -18.76 3.58 2.80
CA SER A 32 -18.82 2.98 4.13
C SER A 32 -18.63 4.07 5.19
N GLU A 33 -19.71 4.64 5.69
CA GLU A 33 -19.72 5.84 6.54
C GLU A 33 -18.75 5.75 7.73
N TYR A 34 -18.73 4.60 8.42
CA TYR A 34 -17.84 4.33 9.56
C TYR A 34 -16.71 3.34 9.23
N GLY A 35 -16.42 3.15 7.94
CA GLY A 35 -15.45 2.15 7.50
C GLY A 35 -14.05 2.34 8.08
N ASN A 36 -13.58 3.59 8.12
CA ASN A 36 -12.30 3.94 8.71
C ASN A 36 -12.25 3.67 10.22
N ASP A 37 -13.34 3.88 10.95
CA ASP A 37 -13.40 3.59 12.38
C ASP A 37 -13.36 2.09 12.64
N VAL A 38 -14.02 1.28 11.80
CA VAL A 38 -13.94 -0.18 11.85
C VAL A 38 -12.50 -0.65 11.66
N LEU A 39 -11.82 -0.16 10.62
CA LEU A 39 -10.42 -0.49 10.35
C LEU A 39 -9.49 -0.04 11.48
N ARG A 40 -9.67 1.19 11.96
CA ARG A 40 -8.88 1.75 13.06
C ARG A 40 -9.04 0.92 14.34
N ASN A 41 -10.28 0.59 14.71
CA ASN A 41 -10.55 -0.23 15.88
C ASN A 41 -9.95 -1.62 15.76
N PHE A 42 -10.03 -2.24 14.58
CA PHE A 42 -9.41 -3.54 14.36
C PHE A 42 -7.89 -3.47 14.50
N VAL A 43 -7.24 -2.52 13.84
CA VAL A 43 -5.78 -2.38 13.86
C VAL A 43 -5.26 -2.04 15.26
N PHE A 44 -5.87 -1.08 15.95
CA PHE A 44 -5.33 -0.59 17.23
C PHE A 44 -5.83 -1.36 18.44
N HIS A 45 -7.09 -1.82 18.46
CA HIS A 45 -7.65 -2.47 19.63
C HIS A 45 -7.64 -4.00 19.54
N VAL A 46 -7.79 -4.57 18.34
CA VAL A 46 -7.75 -6.04 18.19
C VAL A 46 -6.34 -6.53 17.93
N CYS A 47 -5.64 -5.90 16.98
CA CYS A 47 -4.26 -6.25 16.64
C CYS A 47 -3.22 -5.63 17.57
N GLU A 48 -3.62 -4.66 18.42
CA GLU A 48 -2.74 -3.95 19.36
C GLU A 48 -1.52 -3.33 18.68
N SER A 49 -1.72 -2.85 17.43
CA SER A 49 -0.65 -2.24 16.64
C SER A 49 -0.18 -0.92 17.27
N ALA A 50 1.12 -0.71 17.33
CA ALA A 50 1.71 0.53 17.86
C ALA A 50 1.48 1.76 16.95
N GLY A 51 1.14 1.53 15.68
CA GLY A 51 0.93 2.62 14.70
C GLY A 51 2.22 3.36 14.33
N ASP A 52 3.36 2.72 14.50
CA ASP A 52 4.70 3.25 14.23
C ASP A 52 5.10 3.12 12.75
N TRP A 53 4.33 2.37 11.96
CA TRP A 53 4.51 2.33 10.52
C TRP A 53 3.92 3.58 9.88
N THR A 54 4.75 4.41 9.25
CA THR A 54 4.34 5.56 8.43
C THR A 54 4.94 5.46 7.04
N ILE A 55 4.32 6.14 6.07
CA ILE A 55 4.82 6.19 4.68
C ILE A 55 6.22 6.83 4.64
N GLU A 56 6.47 7.84 5.45
CA GLU A 56 7.75 8.54 5.55
C GLU A 56 8.84 7.58 6.03
N ASN A 57 8.61 6.88 7.13
CA ASN A 57 9.54 5.89 7.67
C ASN A 57 9.81 4.76 6.69
N PHE A 58 8.77 4.28 5.99
CA PHE A 58 8.91 3.27 4.94
C PHE A 58 9.80 3.76 3.80
N ILE A 59 9.56 4.98 3.29
CA ILE A 59 10.35 5.57 2.20
C ILE A 59 11.83 5.70 2.61
N GLU A 60 12.11 6.21 3.82
CA GLU A 60 13.47 6.36 4.32
C GLU A 60 14.18 5.00 4.45
N GLN A 61 13.48 4.00 4.98
CA GLN A 61 14.02 2.65 5.13
C GLN A 61 14.30 2.01 3.76
N GLU A 62 13.38 2.13 2.80
CA GLU A 62 13.58 1.60 1.45
C GLU A 62 14.71 2.32 0.71
N MET A 63 14.86 3.62 0.88
CA MET A 63 16.01 4.35 0.34
C MET A 63 17.34 3.86 0.92
N ALA A 64 17.40 3.58 2.21
CA ALA A 64 18.57 3.01 2.86
C ALA A 64 18.88 1.60 2.32
N ASN A 65 17.85 0.75 2.17
CA ASN A 65 17.94 -0.57 1.59
C ASN A 65 18.47 -0.53 0.15
N ILE A 66 17.94 0.39 -0.68
CA ILE A 66 18.38 0.58 -2.07
C ILE A 66 19.85 0.98 -2.10
N ARG A 67 20.28 1.97 -1.32
CA ARG A 67 21.67 2.40 -1.24
C ARG A 67 22.61 1.26 -0.85
N SER A 68 22.23 0.49 0.16
CA SER A 68 22.99 -0.67 0.62
C SER A 68 23.16 -1.76 -0.44
N LYS A 69 22.09 -2.03 -1.21
CA LYS A 69 22.11 -3.05 -2.27
C LYS A 69 22.87 -2.60 -3.51
N VAL A 70 22.74 -1.34 -3.88
CA VAL A 70 23.35 -0.78 -5.09
C VAL A 70 24.83 -0.51 -4.89
N GLY A 71 25.23 0.05 -3.75
CA GLY A 71 26.60 0.50 -3.53
C GLY A 71 27.04 1.46 -4.63
N ASP A 72 28.19 1.18 -5.24
CA ASP A 72 28.78 2.00 -6.33
C ASP A 72 28.31 1.58 -7.74
N LYS A 73 27.37 0.62 -7.84
CA LYS A 73 26.93 0.10 -9.12
C LYS A 73 25.89 1.03 -9.78
N LYS A 74 25.79 0.93 -11.11
CA LYS A 74 24.73 1.58 -11.87
C LYS A 74 23.48 0.70 -11.91
N VAL A 75 22.32 1.33 -11.92
CA VAL A 75 21.00 0.69 -12.00
C VAL A 75 20.33 1.08 -13.30
N LEU A 76 19.74 0.10 -13.96
CA LEU A 76 18.89 0.29 -15.11
C LEU A 76 17.42 0.06 -14.72
N CYS A 77 16.54 1.01 -15.03
CA CYS A 77 15.11 0.91 -14.80
C CYS A 77 14.36 1.02 -16.13
N ALA A 78 13.66 -0.05 -16.52
CA ALA A 78 12.76 -0.01 -17.67
C ALA A 78 11.40 0.56 -17.25
N LEU A 79 10.97 1.63 -17.92
CA LEU A 79 9.69 2.30 -17.65
C LEU A 79 8.62 1.78 -18.61
N SER A 80 7.47 1.39 -18.08
CA SER A 80 6.31 0.94 -18.84
C SER A 80 5.32 2.06 -19.19
N GLY A 81 5.53 3.27 -18.66
CA GLY A 81 4.57 4.36 -18.71
C GLY A 81 3.43 4.26 -17.70
N GLY A 82 3.44 3.24 -16.82
CA GLY A 82 2.48 3.07 -15.73
C GLY A 82 2.93 3.74 -14.43
N VAL A 83 1.97 3.89 -13.50
CA VAL A 83 2.21 4.52 -12.19
C VAL A 83 3.28 3.78 -11.39
N ASP A 84 3.20 2.45 -11.32
CA ASP A 84 4.10 1.64 -10.50
C ASP A 84 5.57 1.79 -10.90
N SER A 85 5.85 1.68 -12.21
CA SER A 85 7.22 1.86 -12.71
C SER A 85 7.75 3.28 -12.49
N SER A 86 6.87 4.29 -12.56
CA SER A 86 7.24 5.68 -12.30
C SER A 86 7.57 5.92 -10.83
N VAL A 87 6.78 5.34 -9.90
CA VAL A 87 7.03 5.42 -8.45
C VAL A 87 8.34 4.72 -8.10
N VAL A 88 8.59 3.53 -8.67
CA VAL A 88 9.85 2.79 -8.46
C VAL A 88 11.04 3.60 -8.95
N ALA A 89 10.98 4.17 -10.16
CA ALA A 89 12.05 5.01 -10.70
C ALA A 89 12.31 6.25 -9.84
N ALA A 90 11.24 6.92 -9.39
CA ALA A 90 11.36 8.10 -8.52
C ALA A 90 12.02 7.75 -7.17
N LEU A 91 11.63 6.63 -6.56
CA LEU A 91 12.21 6.16 -5.29
C LEU A 91 13.69 5.80 -5.45
N ILE A 92 14.05 5.05 -6.50
CA ILE A 92 15.43 4.68 -6.79
C ILE A 92 16.25 5.95 -7.08
N HIS A 93 15.75 6.88 -7.90
CA HIS A 93 16.46 8.13 -8.18
C HIS A 93 16.69 8.96 -6.91
N LYS A 94 15.69 9.05 -6.04
CA LYS A 94 15.83 9.72 -4.74
C LYS A 94 16.88 9.05 -3.84
N ALA A 95 17.06 7.74 -3.98
CA ALA A 95 18.04 7.00 -3.20
C ALA A 95 19.46 7.13 -3.73
N ILE A 96 19.68 7.00 -5.05
CA ILE A 96 21.00 6.82 -5.67
C ILE A 96 21.34 7.85 -6.77
N GLY A 97 20.43 8.77 -7.11
CA GLY A 97 20.69 9.87 -8.04
C GLY A 97 21.16 9.40 -9.42
N ASP A 98 22.31 9.90 -9.86
CA ASP A 98 22.87 9.67 -11.19
C ASP A 98 23.36 8.24 -11.47
N GLN A 99 23.32 7.37 -10.47
CA GLN A 99 23.56 5.94 -10.69
C GLN A 99 22.38 5.26 -11.41
N LEU A 100 21.20 5.90 -11.44
CA LEU A 100 20.02 5.40 -12.15
C LEU A 100 20.01 5.85 -13.61
N THR A 101 19.81 4.89 -14.51
CA THR A 101 19.48 5.14 -15.93
C THR A 101 18.09 4.58 -16.19
N CYS A 102 17.16 5.44 -16.64
CA CYS A 102 15.82 5.01 -17.05
C CYS A 102 15.77 4.81 -18.57
N ILE A 103 15.18 3.69 -19.01
CA ILE A 103 14.89 3.42 -20.41
C ILE A 103 13.37 3.33 -20.58
N PHE A 104 12.85 4.10 -21.51
CA PHE A 104 11.46 4.09 -21.90
C PHE A 104 11.37 3.78 -23.40
N VAL A 105 10.53 2.82 -23.75
CA VAL A 105 10.29 2.45 -25.14
C VAL A 105 8.86 2.84 -25.51
N ASP A 106 8.72 3.85 -26.36
CA ASP A 106 7.44 4.23 -26.93
C ASP A 106 7.25 3.52 -28.28
N HIS A 107 6.28 2.62 -28.32
CA HIS A 107 5.87 1.89 -29.52
C HIS A 107 4.43 2.26 -29.95
N GLY A 108 3.94 3.40 -29.50
CA GLY A 108 2.62 3.94 -29.89
C GLY A 108 1.42 3.30 -29.18
N LEU A 109 1.65 2.47 -28.16
CA LEU A 109 0.58 1.78 -27.40
C LEU A 109 0.39 2.35 -25.98
N LEU A 110 0.85 3.56 -25.76
CA LEU A 110 0.68 4.24 -24.47
C LEU A 110 -0.78 4.63 -24.24
N ARG A 111 -1.15 4.66 -22.96
CA ARG A 111 -2.47 5.18 -22.58
C ARG A 111 -2.57 6.65 -23.04
N LYS A 112 -3.66 6.95 -23.72
CA LYS A 112 -4.06 8.34 -23.93
C LYS A 112 -4.54 8.91 -22.59
N ASN A 113 -4.05 10.09 -22.21
CA ASN A 113 -4.29 10.84 -20.96
C ASN A 113 -5.55 10.47 -20.20
#